data_2a7cd37a5a1f5d7b0570ef38b643c281
#
_entry.id   2a7cd37a5a1f5d7b0570ef38b643c281
#
_cell.length_a   1.000
_cell.length_b   1.000
_cell.length_c   1.000
_cell.angle_alpha   90.00
_cell.angle_beta   90.00
_cell.angle_gamma   90.00
#
_symmetry.space_group_name_H-M   'P 1'
#
loop_
_entity.id
_entity.type
_entity.pdbx_description
1 polymer ?
#
loop_
_entity_poly.entity_id
_entity_poly.type
_entity_poly.pdbx_seq_one_letter_code
_entity_poly.pdbx_strand_id
1 'polypeptide(L)'
;MKILYAIQGTGNGHVTRAREIVPLLKKDHDLDILISGIQADVELPFEINYRFHGLSFIFGKKGNVDIAETYRKSRLKRLMRDIKSLPVEDYDLIISDFEPVSSWACYFAAKPCISVSHQAAVLNKNAPKSRNFDPIGKAILRSYAPSTSQYGFHFKSYDSNIFTPVIRAEVRMKKPQRLGHY
;
A
#
# COMPACT_ATOMS: atom_id res chain seq x y z
N MET A 1 3.98 -5.24 21.11
CA MET A 1 4.89 -4.57 20.18
C MET A 1 4.25 -3.27 19.75
N LYS A 2 5.05 -2.23 19.52
CA LYS A 2 4.58 -0.98 18.92
C LYS A 2 4.76 -1.05 17.41
N ILE A 3 3.65 -1.01 16.68
CA ILE A 3 3.62 -1.20 15.22
C ILE A 3 3.16 0.09 14.53
N LEU A 4 3.82 0.46 13.45
CA LEU A 4 3.31 1.44 12.50
C LEU A 4 2.71 0.72 11.29
N TYR A 5 1.41 0.91 11.04
CA TYR A 5 0.75 0.45 9.84
C TYR A 5 0.51 1.62 8.88
N ALA A 6 1.23 1.61 7.77
CA ALA A 6 1.23 2.69 6.80
C ALA A 6 0.42 2.32 5.56
N ILE A 7 -0.51 3.19 5.17
CA ILE A 7 -1.54 2.94 4.17
C ILE A 7 -1.43 3.94 3.03
N GLN A 8 -1.39 3.43 1.81
CA GLN A 8 -1.51 4.28 0.62
C GLN A 8 -2.94 4.77 0.44
N GLY A 9 -3.14 6.08 0.58
CA GLY A 9 -4.44 6.75 0.50
C GLY A 9 -4.78 7.32 -0.89
N THR A 10 -4.08 6.91 -1.95
CA THR A 10 -4.37 7.35 -3.32
C THR A 10 -5.39 6.43 -4.01
N GLY A 11 -6.27 5.82 -3.29
CA GLY A 11 -7.31 4.94 -3.81
C GLY A 11 -7.96 4.12 -2.71
N ASN A 12 -9.19 3.70 -2.97
CA ASN A 12 -10.04 3.08 -1.95
C ASN A 12 -9.60 1.66 -1.56
N GLY A 13 -8.81 0.96 -2.40
CA GLY A 13 -8.45 -0.44 -2.19
C GLY A 13 -7.62 -0.68 -0.94
N HIS A 14 -6.58 0.11 -0.72
CA HIS A 14 -5.70 0.03 0.45
C HIS A 14 -6.45 0.42 1.73
N VAL A 15 -7.21 1.51 1.68
CA VAL A 15 -8.03 2.00 2.80
C VAL A 15 -9.10 0.97 3.20
N THR A 16 -9.78 0.36 2.22
CA THR A 16 -10.78 -0.69 2.46
C THR A 16 -10.16 -1.92 3.11
N ARG A 17 -8.97 -2.34 2.66
CA ARG A 17 -8.23 -3.46 3.27
C ARG A 17 -7.82 -3.15 4.70
N ALA A 18 -7.38 -1.92 4.96
CA ALA A 18 -6.99 -1.49 6.29
C ALA A 18 -8.13 -1.60 7.31
N ARG A 19 -9.39 -1.43 6.90
CA ARG A 19 -10.56 -1.62 7.79
C ARG A 19 -10.66 -3.04 8.37
N GLU A 20 -10.15 -4.04 7.66
CA GLU A 20 -10.09 -5.43 8.13
C GLU A 20 -8.81 -5.74 8.89
N ILE A 21 -7.67 -5.17 8.48
CA ILE A 21 -6.36 -5.48 9.07
C ILE A 21 -6.16 -4.76 10.41
N VAL A 22 -6.54 -3.48 10.50
CA VAL A 22 -6.32 -2.65 11.68
C VAL A 22 -6.94 -3.25 12.95
N PRO A 23 -8.20 -3.72 12.97
CA PRO A 23 -8.77 -4.33 14.15
C PRO A 23 -8.02 -5.59 14.62
N LEU A 24 -7.48 -6.36 13.67
CA LEU A 24 -6.71 -7.57 14.00
C LEU A 24 -5.37 -7.21 14.65
N LEU A 25 -4.68 -6.21 14.14
CA LEU A 25 -3.40 -5.76 14.70
C LEU A 25 -3.59 -5.08 16.06
N LYS A 26 -4.63 -4.23 16.21
CA LYS A 26 -4.94 -3.54 17.46
C LYS A 26 -5.32 -4.48 18.62
N LYS A 27 -5.74 -5.69 18.31
CA LYS A 27 -6.14 -6.67 19.33
C LYS A 27 -4.97 -7.05 20.27
N ASP A 28 -3.78 -7.19 19.70
CA ASP A 28 -2.62 -7.74 20.41
C ASP A 28 -1.41 -6.79 20.44
N HIS A 29 -1.52 -5.62 19.80
CA HIS A 29 -0.39 -4.70 19.62
C HIS A 29 -0.80 -3.25 19.81
N ASP A 30 0.17 -2.43 20.23
CA ASP A 30 0.09 -0.97 20.18
C ASP A 30 0.28 -0.53 18.72
N LEU A 31 -0.73 0.09 18.12
CA LEU A 31 -0.78 0.35 16.69
C LEU A 31 -1.02 1.82 16.38
N ASP A 32 -0.04 2.43 15.77
CA ASP A 32 -0.17 3.73 15.12
C ASP A 32 -0.49 3.56 13.62
N ILE A 33 -1.30 4.47 13.09
CA ILE A 33 -1.74 4.46 11.70
C ILE A 33 -1.18 5.68 10.97
N LEU A 34 -0.52 5.42 9.85
CA LEU A 34 -0.11 6.42 8.88
C LEU A 34 -0.94 6.28 7.61
N ILE A 35 -1.43 7.38 7.08
CA ILE A 35 -2.00 7.44 5.74
C ILE A 35 -1.31 8.53 4.92
N SER A 36 -0.90 8.19 3.70
CA SER A 36 -0.39 9.16 2.75
C SER A 36 -1.17 9.11 1.44
N GLY A 37 -1.48 10.27 0.87
CA GLY A 37 -2.30 10.42 -0.33
C GLY A 37 -3.49 11.34 -0.10
N ILE A 38 -4.14 11.74 -1.19
CA ILE A 38 -5.19 12.80 -1.17
C ILE A 38 -6.51 12.38 -1.84
N GLN A 39 -6.65 11.13 -2.29
CA GLN A 39 -7.73 10.73 -3.19
C GLN A 39 -8.61 9.58 -2.68
N ALA A 40 -8.45 9.14 -1.44
CA ALA A 40 -9.33 8.13 -0.88
C ALA A 40 -10.63 8.78 -0.39
N ASP A 41 -11.76 8.34 -0.96
CA ASP A 41 -13.11 8.75 -0.53
C ASP A 41 -13.61 7.92 0.67
N VAL A 42 -12.96 6.79 0.93
CA VAL A 42 -13.31 5.89 2.04
C VAL A 42 -12.63 6.38 3.32
N GLU A 43 -13.43 6.72 4.30
CA GLU A 43 -12.94 7.06 5.63
C GLU A 43 -12.54 5.81 6.43
N LEU A 44 -11.45 5.93 7.19
CA LEU A 44 -11.08 4.94 8.20
C LEU A 44 -11.78 5.29 9.52
N PRO A 45 -12.48 4.33 10.16
CA PRO A 45 -13.13 4.55 11.46
C PRO A 45 -12.11 4.44 12.62
N PHE A 46 -10.89 4.87 12.40
CA PHE A 46 -9.79 4.79 13.37
C PHE A 46 -9.06 6.13 13.45
N GLU A 47 -8.49 6.41 14.60
CA GLU A 47 -7.57 7.52 14.76
C GLU A 47 -6.34 7.32 13.87
N ILE A 48 -5.92 8.38 13.19
CA ILE A 48 -4.78 8.39 12.29
C ILE A 48 -3.71 9.28 12.89
N ASN A 49 -2.59 8.67 13.28
CA ASN A 49 -1.48 9.33 13.96
C ASN A 49 -0.68 10.22 12.99
N TYR A 50 -0.51 9.78 11.73
CA TYR A 50 0.23 10.53 10.72
C TYR A 50 -0.58 10.67 9.43
N ARG A 51 -0.70 11.92 8.95
CA ARG A 51 -1.30 12.23 7.65
C ARG A 51 -0.29 12.96 6.79
N PHE A 52 0.13 12.32 5.71
CA PHE A 52 1.07 12.88 4.75
C PHE A 52 0.43 13.03 3.37
N HIS A 53 1.03 13.90 2.57
CA HIS A 53 0.58 14.07 1.19
C HIS A 53 1.00 12.87 0.32
N GLY A 54 2.14 12.25 0.65
CA GLY A 54 2.70 11.14 -0.10
C GLY A 54 3.11 11.50 -1.52
N LEU A 55 3.27 10.46 -2.33
CA LEU A 55 3.51 10.56 -3.77
C LEU A 55 2.29 10.00 -4.49
N SER A 56 1.66 10.80 -5.35
CA SER A 56 0.51 10.36 -6.16
C SER A 56 0.92 10.27 -7.63
N PHE A 57 0.60 9.14 -8.25
CA PHE A 57 0.76 9.02 -9.70
C PHE A 57 -0.40 9.71 -10.41
N ILE A 58 -0.06 10.43 -11.47
CA ILE A 58 -1.06 11.01 -12.37
C ILE A 58 -1.20 10.09 -13.56
N PHE A 59 -2.42 9.66 -13.80
CA PHE A 59 -2.75 8.83 -14.94
C PHE A 59 -3.17 9.71 -16.12
N GLY A 60 -2.51 9.53 -17.25
CA GLY A 60 -2.90 10.18 -18.49
C GLY A 60 -4.22 9.61 -19.06
N LYS A 61 -4.76 10.27 -20.10
CA LYS A 61 -6.03 9.90 -20.74
C LYS A 61 -6.12 8.45 -21.24
N LYS A 62 -4.99 7.77 -21.43
CA LYS A 62 -4.91 6.37 -21.87
C LYS A 62 -4.70 5.38 -20.71
N GLY A 63 -4.82 5.81 -19.44
CA GLY A 63 -4.60 4.97 -18.28
C GLY A 63 -3.14 4.68 -17.93
N ASN A 64 -2.17 5.17 -18.73
CA ASN A 64 -0.75 5.07 -18.41
C ASN A 64 -0.33 6.16 -17.42
N VAL A 65 0.69 5.89 -16.60
CA VAL A 65 1.27 6.92 -15.73
C VAL A 65 1.89 8.02 -16.58
N ASP A 66 1.43 9.24 -16.39
CA ASP A 66 2.05 10.43 -16.97
C ASP A 66 3.23 10.85 -16.07
N ILE A 67 4.43 10.44 -16.46
CA ILE A 67 5.65 10.66 -15.69
C ILE A 67 5.99 12.14 -15.59
N ALA A 68 5.83 12.90 -16.68
CA ALA A 68 6.15 14.32 -16.72
C ALA A 68 5.21 15.12 -15.81
N GLU A 69 3.91 14.85 -15.88
CA GLU A 69 2.91 15.49 -15.06
C GLU A 69 3.01 15.04 -13.59
N THR A 70 3.29 13.75 -13.36
CA THR A 70 3.59 13.21 -12.02
C THR A 70 4.77 13.93 -11.40
N TYR A 71 5.88 14.06 -12.12
CA TYR A 71 7.06 14.77 -11.65
C TYR A 71 6.79 16.26 -11.41
N ARG A 72 6.11 16.94 -12.32
CA ARG A 72 5.76 18.36 -12.23
C ARG A 72 4.87 18.67 -11.04
N LYS A 73 3.91 17.80 -10.74
CA LYS A 73 2.99 17.93 -9.59
C LYS A 73 3.51 17.30 -8.30
N SER A 74 4.57 16.46 -8.39
CA SER A 74 5.16 15.86 -7.21
C SER A 74 5.84 16.94 -6.36
N ARG A 75 5.41 17.04 -5.11
CA ARG A 75 6.02 17.94 -4.13
C ARG A 75 7.22 17.24 -3.48
N LEU A 76 8.26 16.92 -4.27
CA LEU A 76 9.42 16.16 -3.80
C LEU A 76 10.06 16.72 -2.53
N LYS A 77 10.17 18.06 -2.42
CA LYS A 77 10.67 18.70 -1.19
C LYS A 77 9.78 18.39 0.01
N ARG A 78 8.45 18.33 -0.19
CA ARG A 78 7.51 17.95 0.86
C ARG A 78 7.63 16.46 1.21
N LEU A 79 7.68 15.59 0.20
CA LEU A 79 7.90 14.16 0.40
C LEU A 79 9.17 13.89 1.21
N MET A 80 10.28 14.52 0.88
CA MET A 80 11.54 14.38 1.63
C MET A 80 11.44 14.91 3.07
N ARG A 81 10.66 15.97 3.29
CA ARG A 81 10.37 16.45 4.64
C ARG A 81 9.53 15.44 5.43
N ASP A 82 8.45 14.93 4.82
CA ASP A 82 7.56 13.95 5.43
C ASP A 82 8.33 12.67 5.80
N ILE A 83 9.20 12.18 4.90
CA ILE A 83 10.09 11.03 5.15
C ILE A 83 11.00 11.27 6.36
N LYS A 84 11.64 12.44 6.42
CA LYS A 84 12.57 12.78 7.51
C LYS A 84 11.87 13.04 8.85
N SER A 85 10.60 13.43 8.83
CA SER A 85 9.83 13.71 10.05
C SER A 85 9.23 12.47 10.70
N LEU A 86 9.19 11.34 10.01
CA LEU A 86 8.61 10.11 10.53
C LEU A 86 9.59 9.42 11.49
N PRO A 87 9.25 9.26 12.79
CA PRO A 87 10.14 8.68 13.78
C PRO A 87 10.09 7.13 13.71
N VAL A 88 10.64 6.55 12.64
CA VAL A 88 10.61 5.09 12.41
C VAL A 88 11.30 4.30 13.51
N GLU A 89 12.25 4.90 14.24
CA GLU A 89 12.98 4.25 15.33
C GLU A 89 12.10 3.95 16.53
N ASP A 90 10.98 4.66 16.72
CA ASP A 90 10.06 4.49 17.83
C ASP A 90 9.19 3.22 17.72
N TYR A 91 9.27 2.51 16.60
CA TYR A 91 8.45 1.33 16.31
C TYR A 91 9.28 0.04 16.29
N ASP A 92 8.71 -1.03 16.84
CA ASP A 92 9.30 -2.37 16.78
C ASP A 92 9.15 -2.96 15.36
N LEU A 93 8.03 -2.64 14.70
CA LEU A 93 7.72 -3.15 13.35
C LEU A 93 7.01 -2.07 12.51
N ILE A 94 7.40 -1.98 11.25
CA ILE A 94 6.71 -1.13 10.27
C ILE A 94 6.16 -1.99 9.15
N ILE A 95 4.85 -1.87 8.94
CA ILE A 95 4.11 -2.55 7.89
C ILE A 95 3.62 -1.50 6.89
N SER A 96 4.05 -1.61 5.64
CA SER A 96 3.68 -0.69 4.57
C SER A 96 2.72 -1.36 3.57
N ASP A 97 1.53 -0.82 3.44
CA ASP A 97 0.60 -1.19 2.37
C ASP A 97 0.81 -0.28 1.15
N PHE A 98 1.95 -0.48 0.48
CA PHE A 98 2.42 0.26 -0.68
C PHE A 98 2.55 1.78 -0.41
N GLU A 99 2.91 2.14 0.82
CA GLU A 99 2.98 3.53 1.24
C GLU A 99 4.43 4.04 1.15
N PRO A 100 4.71 5.11 0.38
CA PRO A 100 6.08 5.50 0.06
C PRO A 100 6.81 6.23 1.21
N VAL A 101 6.11 7.02 2.05
CA VAL A 101 6.79 7.82 3.09
C VAL A 101 7.44 6.91 4.12
N SER A 102 6.69 5.96 4.68
CA SER A 102 7.19 5.01 5.66
C SER A 102 8.27 4.09 5.06
N SER A 103 8.04 3.59 3.85
CA SER A 103 8.98 2.71 3.16
C SER A 103 10.34 3.39 2.92
N TRP A 104 10.34 4.62 2.43
CA TRP A 104 11.58 5.37 2.22
C TRP A 104 12.22 5.84 3.52
N ALA A 105 11.42 6.17 4.56
CA ALA A 105 11.96 6.48 5.89
C ALA A 105 12.71 5.28 6.47
N CYS A 106 12.13 4.09 6.39
CA CYS A 106 12.80 2.84 6.79
C CYS A 106 14.08 2.58 5.98
N TYR A 107 14.02 2.78 4.65
CA TYR A 107 15.18 2.59 3.78
C TYR A 107 16.35 3.49 4.19
N PHE A 108 16.11 4.79 4.44
CA PHE A 108 17.16 5.73 4.85
C PHE A 108 17.66 5.48 6.29
N ALA A 109 16.81 4.98 7.16
CA ALA A 109 17.17 4.60 8.54
C ALA A 109 17.78 3.19 8.65
N ALA A 110 17.92 2.46 7.53
CA ALA A 110 18.32 1.06 7.49
C ALA A 110 17.45 0.16 8.40
N LYS A 111 16.17 0.53 8.60
CA LYS A 111 15.21 -0.17 9.45
C LYS A 111 14.40 -1.18 8.63
N PRO A 112 14.17 -2.39 9.14
CA PRO A 112 13.31 -3.36 8.46
C PRO A 112 11.89 -2.84 8.24
N CYS A 113 11.35 -3.05 7.02
CA CYS A 113 10.00 -2.70 6.63
C CYS A 113 9.35 -3.89 5.92
N ILE A 114 8.16 -4.28 6.33
CA ILE A 114 7.36 -5.34 5.70
C ILE A 114 6.34 -4.71 4.76
N SER A 115 6.37 -5.08 3.50
CA SER A 115 5.32 -4.70 2.54
C SER A 115 4.19 -5.75 2.53
N VAL A 116 2.94 -5.28 2.57
CA VAL A 116 1.73 -6.12 2.46
C VAL A 116 0.81 -5.55 1.39
N SER A 117 1.02 -5.93 0.13
CA SER A 117 0.31 -5.28 -0.97
C SER A 117 0.10 -6.18 -2.19
N HIS A 118 -0.86 -5.85 -3.06
CA HIS A 118 -1.03 -6.50 -4.36
C HIS A 118 0.21 -6.42 -5.24
N GLN A 119 0.96 -5.34 -5.12
CA GLN A 119 2.13 -5.07 -5.94
C GLN A 119 3.22 -6.13 -5.78
N ALA A 120 3.37 -6.69 -4.59
CA ALA A 120 4.29 -7.80 -4.35
C ALA A 120 3.90 -9.05 -5.18
N ALA A 121 2.60 -9.34 -5.29
CA ALA A 121 2.13 -10.44 -6.14
C ALA A 121 2.36 -10.16 -7.63
N VAL A 122 2.12 -8.93 -8.09
CA VAL A 122 2.36 -8.53 -9.49
C VAL A 122 3.83 -8.65 -9.87
N LEU A 123 4.73 -8.33 -8.95
CA LEU A 123 6.18 -8.41 -9.16
C LEU A 123 6.71 -9.85 -9.07
N ASN A 124 5.96 -10.80 -8.50
CA ASN A 124 6.39 -12.19 -8.38
C ASN A 124 6.70 -12.79 -9.76
N LYS A 125 7.82 -13.54 -9.85
CA LYS A 125 8.30 -14.13 -11.12
C LYS A 125 7.30 -15.09 -11.75
N ASN A 126 6.50 -15.78 -10.94
CA ASN A 126 5.55 -16.80 -11.36
C ASN A 126 4.16 -16.22 -11.70
N ALA A 127 3.91 -14.94 -11.41
CA ALA A 127 2.66 -14.29 -11.76
C ALA A 127 2.58 -14.01 -13.27
N PRO A 128 1.37 -14.02 -13.87
CA PRO A 128 1.17 -13.65 -15.26
C PRO A 128 1.77 -12.27 -15.56
N LYS A 129 2.43 -12.15 -16.68
CA LYS A 129 3.06 -10.89 -17.11
C LYS A 129 2.26 -10.29 -18.26
N SER A 130 2.23 -8.96 -18.32
CA SER A 130 1.71 -8.25 -19.48
C SER A 130 2.48 -8.68 -20.74
N ARG A 131 1.76 -8.81 -21.85
CA ARG A 131 2.39 -9.06 -23.16
C ARG A 131 3.23 -7.87 -23.60
N ASN A 132 2.87 -6.67 -23.16
CA ASN A 132 3.63 -5.46 -23.45
C ASN A 132 4.76 -5.31 -22.44
N PHE A 133 5.97 -5.13 -22.93
CA PHE A 133 7.13 -4.85 -22.11
C PHE A 133 7.05 -3.41 -21.59
N ASP A 134 6.86 -3.25 -20.27
CA ASP A 134 6.84 -1.96 -19.59
C ASP A 134 7.94 -1.92 -18.52
N PRO A 135 9.19 -1.57 -18.89
CA PRO A 135 10.29 -1.49 -17.95
C PRO A 135 10.13 -0.34 -16.95
N ILE A 136 9.49 0.75 -17.38
CA ILE A 136 9.29 1.93 -16.53
C ILE A 136 8.26 1.64 -15.44
N GLY A 137 7.11 1.09 -15.79
CA GLY A 137 6.10 0.68 -14.82
C GLY A 137 6.63 -0.34 -13.82
N LYS A 138 7.47 -1.28 -14.29
CA LYS A 138 8.13 -2.26 -13.41
C LYS A 138 9.14 -1.61 -12.46
N ALA A 139 9.93 -0.65 -12.93
CA ALA A 139 10.85 0.11 -12.10
C ALA A 139 10.10 0.94 -11.04
N ILE A 140 9.01 1.59 -11.43
CA ILE A 140 8.13 2.33 -10.52
C ILE A 140 7.59 1.39 -9.44
N LEU A 141 6.99 0.25 -9.81
CA LEU A 141 6.44 -0.71 -8.85
C LEU A 141 7.48 -1.22 -7.84
N ARG A 142 8.73 -1.37 -8.26
CA ARG A 142 9.82 -1.82 -7.39
C ARG A 142 10.35 -0.74 -6.46
N SER A 143 10.40 0.50 -6.93
CA SER A 143 11.08 1.60 -6.23
C SER A 143 10.12 2.52 -5.50
N TYR A 144 8.83 2.42 -5.74
CA TYR A 144 7.83 3.30 -5.16
C TYR A 144 7.78 3.20 -3.63
N ALA A 145 7.74 1.98 -3.12
CA ALA A 145 7.70 1.67 -1.70
C ALA A 145 8.69 0.52 -1.41
N PRO A 146 9.99 0.82 -1.22
CA PRO A 146 10.99 -0.20 -0.93
C PRO A 146 10.71 -0.90 0.40
N SER A 147 11.01 -2.19 0.47
CA SER A 147 10.80 -3.00 1.67
C SER A 147 11.83 -4.11 1.78
N THR A 148 12.09 -4.57 3.02
CA THR A 148 13.02 -5.67 3.29
C THR A 148 12.37 -7.04 3.08
N SER A 149 11.06 -7.13 3.33
CA SER A 149 10.26 -8.33 3.11
C SER A 149 8.94 -7.97 2.46
N GLN A 150 8.46 -8.85 1.56
CA GLN A 150 7.24 -8.58 0.78
C GLN A 150 6.27 -9.73 0.90
N TYR A 151 5.02 -9.39 1.24
CA TYR A 151 3.89 -10.31 1.23
C TYR A 151 2.83 -9.77 0.27
N GLY A 152 2.34 -10.63 -0.62
CA GLY A 152 1.42 -10.25 -1.67
C GLY A 152 0.01 -10.77 -1.46
N PHE A 153 -0.95 -10.12 -2.10
CA PHE A 153 -2.33 -10.60 -2.16
C PHE A 153 -2.71 -10.90 -3.61
N HIS A 154 -3.19 -12.11 -3.87
CA HIS A 154 -3.70 -12.50 -5.19
C HIS A 154 -4.70 -13.64 -5.06
N PHE A 155 -5.62 -13.79 -6.03
CA PHE A 155 -6.61 -14.89 -6.05
C PHE A 155 -5.96 -16.27 -6.25
N LYS A 156 -4.75 -16.30 -6.80
CA LYS A 156 -3.94 -17.50 -6.92
C LYS A 156 -2.63 -17.30 -6.17
N SER A 157 -2.27 -18.24 -5.31
CA SER A 157 -0.97 -18.27 -4.64
C SER A 157 0.09 -18.74 -5.64
N TYR A 158 0.98 -17.83 -6.03
CA TYR A 158 2.10 -18.13 -6.93
C TYR A 158 3.37 -18.50 -6.17
N ASP A 159 3.40 -18.19 -4.88
CA ASP A 159 4.54 -18.40 -4.00
C ASP A 159 4.07 -18.43 -2.54
N SER A 160 4.93 -18.88 -1.63
CA SER A 160 4.63 -19.01 -0.19
C SER A 160 4.31 -17.67 0.51
N ASN A 161 4.78 -16.56 -0.05
CA ASN A 161 4.51 -15.20 0.46
C ASN A 161 3.34 -14.50 -0.26
N ILE A 162 2.57 -15.23 -1.09
CA ILE A 162 1.40 -14.68 -1.79
C ILE A 162 0.13 -15.34 -1.21
N PHE A 163 -0.67 -14.53 -0.55
CA PHE A 163 -1.90 -14.92 0.15
C PHE A 163 -3.15 -14.55 -0.63
N THR A 164 -4.28 -15.09 -0.22
CA THR A 164 -5.59 -14.70 -0.76
C THR A 164 -5.91 -13.25 -0.41
N PRO A 165 -6.69 -12.53 -1.25
CA PRO A 165 -7.07 -11.15 -0.97
C PRO A 165 -7.84 -11.02 0.34
N VAL A 166 -7.59 -9.92 1.03
CA VAL A 166 -8.39 -9.53 2.19
C VAL A 166 -9.74 -9.02 1.69
N ILE A 167 -10.80 -9.77 2.00
CA ILE A 167 -12.18 -9.45 1.62
C ILE A 167 -12.94 -9.04 2.88
N ARG A 168 -13.68 -7.94 2.81
CA ARG A 168 -14.48 -7.41 3.92
C ARG A 168 -15.42 -8.48 4.48
N ALA A 169 -15.53 -8.54 5.81
CA ALA A 169 -16.39 -9.48 6.52
C ALA A 169 -17.85 -9.39 6.04
N GLU A 170 -18.35 -8.17 5.81
CA GLU A 170 -19.70 -7.90 5.28
C GLU A 170 -19.96 -8.61 3.94
N VAL A 171 -18.94 -8.65 3.06
CA VAL A 171 -19.05 -9.32 1.75
C VAL A 171 -18.98 -10.85 1.92
N ARG A 172 -18.05 -11.33 2.76
CA ARG A 172 -17.88 -12.77 3.00
C ARG A 172 -19.11 -13.43 3.64
N MET A 173 -19.86 -12.69 4.47
CA MET A 173 -21.07 -13.20 5.15
C MET A 173 -22.30 -13.20 4.26
N LYS A 174 -22.28 -12.50 3.12
CA LYS A 174 -23.42 -12.51 2.19
C LYS A 174 -23.50 -13.83 1.46
N LYS A 175 -24.71 -14.43 1.45
CA LYS A 175 -24.99 -15.60 0.62
C LYS A 175 -25.19 -15.16 -0.84
N PRO A 176 -24.48 -15.76 -1.80
CA PRO A 176 -24.69 -15.46 -3.21
C PRO A 176 -26.14 -15.80 -3.63
N GLN A 177 -26.75 -14.91 -4.39
CA GLN A 177 -28.09 -15.16 -4.97
C GLN A 177 -27.97 -15.15 -6.49
N ARG A 178 -28.61 -16.13 -7.14
CA ARG A 178 -28.72 -16.17 -8.61
C ARG A 178 -30.03 -15.47 -8.99
N LEU A 179 -29.94 -14.23 -9.40
CA LEU A 179 -31.11 -13.41 -9.74
C LEU A 179 -31.46 -13.45 -11.24
N GLY A 180 -30.79 -14.26 -12.05
CA GLY A 180 -31.08 -14.46 -13.48
C GLY A 180 -30.81 -13.26 -14.39
N HIS A 181 -30.10 -12.25 -13.90
CA HIS A 181 -29.64 -11.10 -14.70
C HIS A 181 -28.11 -11.01 -14.63
N TYR A 182 -27.53 -10.51 -15.70
CA TYR A 182 -26.10 -10.29 -15.90
C TYR A 182 -25.83 -8.80 -15.93
#